data_c1727fca08404c4de1b4120ed99973fe
#
_entry.id   c1727fca08404c4de1b4120ed99973fe
#
_cell.length_a   1.000
_cell.length_b   1.000
_cell.length_c   1.000
_cell.angle_alpha   90.00
_cell.angle_beta   90.00
_cell.angle_gamma   90.00
#
_symmetry.space_group_name_H-M   'P 1'
#
loop_
_entity.id
_entity.type
_entity.pdbx_description
1 polymer ?
#
loop_
_entity_poly.entity_id
_entity_poly.type
_entity_poly.pdbx_seq_one_letter_code
_entity_poly.pdbx_strand_id
1 'polypeptide(L)'
;IERWFWNHATSAGWYGATVVITPERIDEALQGRGLNWLEVEAFQTAIGNLPKTESAEIITDACDVDANRFTQRIATGLSDWPWHNSTLVSEHKADEIYPVVAMASILAKEERDRAMVQMSESHGFNVGSGYPSDPTTKAALHRLVLQNGIDEQVRWEWATTKRFWKQNRRGDVPVRGRKSSVQQRLFHEDESRIS
;
A
#
# COMPACT_ATOMS: atom_id res chain seq x y z
N ILE A 1 -9.15 20.33 8.48
CA ILE A 1 -9.79 20.16 7.14
C ILE A 1 -10.43 18.77 7.06
N GLU A 2 -9.74 17.72 7.40
CA GLU A 2 -10.20 16.32 7.28
C GLU A 2 -11.47 16.02 8.11
N ARG A 3 -11.49 16.35 9.40
CA ARG A 3 -12.69 16.16 10.25
C ARG A 3 -13.88 16.95 9.75
N TRP A 4 -13.66 18.14 9.21
CA TRP A 4 -14.71 18.96 8.60
C TRP A 4 -15.25 18.30 7.34
N PHE A 5 -14.37 17.81 6.46
CA PHE A 5 -14.75 17.12 5.22
C PHE A 5 -15.64 15.89 5.51
N TRP A 6 -15.22 14.99 6.39
CA TRP A 6 -15.97 13.79 6.72
C TRP A 6 -17.32 14.08 7.37
N ASN A 7 -17.40 15.05 8.29
CA ASN A 7 -18.66 15.42 8.92
C ASN A 7 -19.66 16.00 7.90
N HIS A 8 -19.19 16.74 6.90
CA HIS A 8 -20.06 17.30 5.86
C HIS A 8 -20.38 16.27 4.77
N ALA A 9 -19.43 15.43 4.39
CA ALA A 9 -19.64 14.39 3.41
C ALA A 9 -20.71 13.38 3.88
N THR A 10 -20.61 12.86 5.11
CA THR A 10 -21.59 11.93 5.67
C THR A 10 -22.99 12.54 5.82
N SER A 11 -23.08 13.79 6.24
CA SER A 11 -24.38 14.50 6.33
C SER A 11 -25.01 14.76 4.96
N ALA A 12 -24.21 14.82 3.89
CA ALA A 12 -24.65 14.93 2.50
C ALA A 12 -24.92 13.55 1.84
N GLY A 13 -24.80 12.44 2.58
CA GLY A 13 -25.02 11.09 2.06
C GLY A 13 -23.81 10.51 1.30
N TRP A 14 -22.61 11.08 1.48
CA TRP A 14 -21.37 10.56 0.91
C TRP A 14 -20.76 9.49 1.83
N TYR A 15 -20.29 8.42 1.23
CA TYR A 15 -19.58 7.34 1.92
C TYR A 15 -18.18 7.19 1.33
N GLY A 16 -17.22 6.87 2.18
CA GLY A 16 -15.85 6.61 1.76
C GLY A 16 -15.29 5.39 2.46
N ALA A 17 -14.48 4.62 1.73
CA ALA A 17 -13.71 3.52 2.26
C ALA A 17 -12.29 3.58 1.73
N THR A 18 -11.31 3.28 2.58
CA THR A 18 -9.90 3.18 2.21
C THR A 18 -9.39 1.77 2.47
N VAL A 19 -8.46 1.32 1.63
CA VAL A 19 -7.75 0.05 1.79
C VAL A 19 -6.28 0.35 1.95
N VAL A 20 -5.72 -0.03 3.10
CA VAL A 20 -4.28 0.15 3.37
C VAL A 20 -3.54 -1.11 2.95
N ILE A 21 -2.61 -0.95 2.01
CA ILE A 21 -1.70 -2.01 1.58
C ILE A 21 -0.40 -1.88 2.36
N THR A 22 -0.10 -2.88 3.19
CA THR A 22 1.11 -2.89 4.00
C THR A 22 2.37 -3.15 3.16
N PRO A 23 3.57 -2.73 3.62
CA PRO A 23 4.83 -3.07 2.98
C PRO A 23 5.02 -4.57 2.77
N GLU A 24 4.56 -5.39 3.70
CA GLU A 24 4.59 -6.86 3.60
C GLU A 24 3.79 -7.36 2.41
N ARG A 25 2.54 -6.91 2.25
CA ARG A 25 1.70 -7.28 1.09
C ARG A 25 2.30 -6.85 -0.24
N ILE A 26 2.99 -5.71 -0.26
CA ILE A 26 3.71 -5.23 -1.45
C ILE A 26 4.90 -6.15 -1.76
N ASP A 27 5.68 -6.53 -0.75
CA ASP A 27 6.81 -7.42 -0.91
C ASP A 27 6.36 -8.82 -1.38
N GLU A 28 5.29 -9.38 -0.82
CA GLU A 28 4.67 -10.64 -1.27
C GLU A 28 4.20 -10.57 -2.72
N ALA A 29 3.53 -9.48 -3.10
CA ALA A 29 3.05 -9.30 -4.47
C ALA A 29 4.20 -9.24 -5.47
N LEU A 30 5.31 -8.57 -5.12
CA LEU A 30 6.51 -8.49 -5.97
C LEU A 30 7.21 -9.84 -6.14
N GLN A 31 7.10 -10.73 -5.15
CA GLN A 31 7.60 -12.12 -5.25
C GLN A 31 6.62 -13.06 -5.99
N GLY A 32 5.37 -12.67 -6.12
CA GLY A 32 4.28 -13.48 -6.67
C GLY A 32 3.69 -12.92 -7.96
N ARG A 33 2.41 -12.56 -7.92
CA ARG A 33 1.60 -12.16 -9.09
C ARG A 33 1.88 -10.74 -9.61
N GLY A 34 2.64 -9.94 -8.87
CA GLY A 34 2.98 -8.56 -9.21
C GLY A 34 2.01 -7.52 -8.67
N LEU A 35 2.43 -6.24 -8.75
CA LEU A 35 1.68 -5.11 -8.18
C LEU A 35 0.32 -4.90 -8.85
N ASN A 36 0.20 -5.09 -10.15
CA ASN A 36 -1.08 -4.91 -10.85
C ASN A 36 -2.20 -5.80 -10.30
N TRP A 37 -1.86 -7.01 -9.83
CA TRP A 37 -2.84 -7.87 -9.17
C TRP A 37 -3.18 -7.42 -7.76
N LEU A 38 -2.20 -6.93 -7.02
CA LEU A 38 -2.43 -6.36 -5.69
C LEU A 38 -3.35 -5.13 -5.77
N GLU A 39 -3.16 -4.30 -6.79
CA GLU A 39 -4.03 -3.15 -7.06
C GLU A 39 -5.46 -3.59 -7.39
N VAL A 40 -5.64 -4.60 -8.25
CA VAL A 40 -6.96 -5.18 -8.53
C VAL A 40 -7.64 -5.67 -7.24
N GLU A 41 -6.93 -6.42 -6.38
CA GLU A 41 -7.45 -6.90 -5.10
C GLU A 41 -7.84 -5.73 -4.16
N ALA A 42 -7.05 -4.65 -4.16
CA ALA A 42 -7.35 -3.45 -3.38
C ALA A 42 -8.62 -2.75 -3.87
N PHE A 43 -8.79 -2.59 -5.20
CA PHE A 43 -10.01 -2.03 -5.78
C PHE A 43 -11.24 -2.89 -5.47
N GLN A 44 -11.15 -4.21 -5.61
CA GLN A 44 -12.22 -5.14 -5.25
C GLN A 44 -12.63 -4.99 -3.79
N THR A 45 -11.65 -4.89 -2.89
CA THR A 45 -11.89 -4.71 -1.45
C THR A 45 -12.52 -3.34 -1.17
N ALA A 46 -12.00 -2.27 -1.77
CA ALA A 46 -12.54 -0.91 -1.58
C ALA A 46 -13.99 -0.82 -2.06
N ILE A 47 -14.29 -1.34 -3.24
CA ILE A 47 -15.64 -1.37 -3.81
C ILE A 47 -16.57 -2.25 -2.94
N GLY A 48 -16.08 -3.40 -2.47
CA GLY A 48 -16.85 -4.31 -1.62
C GLY A 48 -17.18 -3.73 -0.24
N ASN A 49 -16.41 -2.76 0.24
CA ASN A 49 -16.65 -2.07 1.52
C ASN A 49 -17.64 -0.90 1.40
N LEU A 50 -18.02 -0.51 0.20
CA LEU A 50 -19.02 0.54 -0.01
C LEU A 50 -20.45 -0.02 0.19
N PRO A 51 -21.41 0.82 0.63
CA PRO A 51 -22.80 0.43 0.71
C PRO A 51 -23.33 -0.04 -0.65
N LYS A 52 -23.97 -1.19 -0.69
CA LYS A 52 -24.63 -1.68 -1.91
C LYS A 52 -25.86 -0.80 -2.18
N THR A 53 -25.99 -0.35 -3.41
CA THR A 53 -27.12 0.45 -3.91
C THR A 53 -27.85 -0.33 -5.01
N GLU A 54 -29.08 0.07 -5.34
CA GLU A 54 -29.88 -0.53 -6.41
C GLU A 54 -29.25 -0.31 -7.81
N SER A 55 -28.46 0.75 -7.94
CA SER A 55 -27.67 1.03 -9.15
C SER A 55 -26.37 1.75 -8.76
N ALA A 56 -25.28 1.47 -9.44
CA ALA A 56 -23.99 2.10 -9.22
C ALA A 56 -23.25 2.37 -10.53
N GLU A 57 -22.67 3.54 -10.65
CA GLU A 57 -21.65 3.82 -11.65
C GLU A 57 -20.29 3.80 -10.95
N ILE A 58 -19.46 2.81 -11.27
CA ILE A 58 -18.15 2.62 -10.67
C ILE A 58 -17.10 3.06 -11.69
N ILE A 59 -16.32 4.06 -11.32
CA ILE A 59 -15.25 4.61 -12.15
C ILE A 59 -13.93 4.42 -11.40
N THR A 60 -12.93 3.84 -12.07
CA THR A 60 -11.61 3.59 -11.49
C THR A 60 -10.51 4.19 -12.35
N ASP A 61 -9.46 4.71 -11.72
CA ASP A 61 -8.24 5.09 -12.41
C ASP A 61 -7.42 3.83 -12.73
N ALA A 62 -7.15 3.59 -14.02
CA ALA A 62 -6.53 2.36 -14.47
C ALA A 62 -5.04 2.32 -14.17
N CYS A 63 -4.62 1.36 -13.33
CA CYS A 63 -3.21 1.09 -13.03
C CYS A 63 -2.55 0.12 -14.04
N ASP A 64 -3.33 -0.53 -14.89
CA ASP A 64 -2.84 -1.41 -15.95
C ASP A 64 -2.67 -0.63 -17.26
N VAL A 65 -1.76 -1.05 -18.13
CA VAL A 65 -1.58 -0.46 -19.47
C VAL A 65 -2.81 -0.68 -20.37
N ASP A 66 -3.65 -1.67 -20.06
CA ASP A 66 -4.93 -1.96 -20.70
C ASP A 66 -6.07 -1.75 -19.70
N ALA A 67 -6.77 -0.63 -19.85
CA ALA A 67 -7.87 -0.25 -18.98
C ALA A 67 -9.05 -1.25 -19.04
N ASN A 68 -9.35 -1.82 -20.20
CA ASN A 68 -10.42 -2.82 -20.33
C ASN A 68 -10.06 -4.11 -19.57
N ARG A 69 -8.81 -4.55 -19.68
CA ARG A 69 -8.32 -5.70 -18.92
C ARG A 69 -8.39 -5.44 -17.42
N PHE A 70 -8.07 -4.23 -16.99
CA PHE A 70 -8.17 -3.82 -15.58
C PHE A 70 -9.61 -3.89 -15.08
N THR A 71 -10.57 -3.31 -15.85
CA THR A 71 -12.01 -3.40 -15.59
C THR A 71 -12.46 -4.86 -15.42
N GLN A 72 -12.11 -5.73 -16.37
CA GLN A 72 -12.50 -7.15 -16.33
C GLN A 72 -11.95 -7.88 -15.10
N ARG A 73 -10.70 -7.60 -14.72
CA ARG A 73 -10.08 -8.19 -13.53
C ARG A 73 -10.79 -7.75 -12.26
N ILE A 74 -11.13 -6.47 -12.12
CA ILE A 74 -11.90 -5.98 -10.97
C ILE A 74 -13.27 -6.67 -10.95
N ALA A 75 -13.99 -6.66 -12.06
CA ALA A 75 -15.32 -7.25 -12.19
C ALA A 75 -15.36 -8.73 -11.76
N THR A 76 -14.35 -9.51 -12.15
CA THR A 76 -14.28 -10.95 -11.84
C THR A 76 -14.23 -11.25 -10.33
N GLY A 77 -13.69 -10.37 -9.52
CA GLY A 77 -13.59 -10.57 -8.07
C GLY A 77 -14.67 -9.86 -7.25
N LEU A 78 -15.59 -9.13 -7.89
CA LEU A 78 -16.73 -8.54 -7.20
C LEU A 78 -17.84 -9.58 -7.02
N SER A 79 -18.28 -9.77 -5.78
CA SER A 79 -19.39 -10.69 -5.48
C SER A 79 -20.66 -10.25 -6.18
N ASP A 80 -21.32 -11.22 -6.81
CA ASP A 80 -22.60 -11.03 -7.52
C ASP A 80 -22.57 -10.02 -8.69
N TRP A 81 -21.39 -9.70 -9.21
CA TRP A 81 -21.28 -8.85 -10.40
C TRP A 81 -21.76 -9.60 -11.67
N PRO A 82 -22.49 -8.97 -12.61
CA PRO A 82 -22.91 -7.56 -12.60
C PRO A 82 -24.12 -7.27 -11.71
N TRP A 83 -24.03 -6.20 -10.92
CA TRP A 83 -25.16 -5.73 -10.12
C TRP A 83 -26.21 -5.08 -11.00
N HIS A 84 -27.48 -5.15 -10.57
CA HIS A 84 -28.59 -4.59 -11.31
C HIS A 84 -28.34 -3.10 -11.63
N ASN A 85 -28.55 -2.71 -12.89
CA ASN A 85 -28.36 -1.34 -13.38
C ASN A 85 -27.01 -0.68 -12.99
N SER A 86 -25.94 -1.47 -12.87
CA SER A 86 -24.62 -0.95 -12.50
C SER A 86 -23.63 -1.09 -13.65
N THR A 87 -22.69 -0.14 -13.69
CA THR A 87 -21.58 -0.10 -14.65
C THR A 87 -20.25 -0.04 -13.94
N LEU A 88 -19.21 -0.62 -14.53
CA LEU A 88 -17.83 -0.52 -14.07
C LEU A 88 -16.95 -0.14 -15.26
N VAL A 89 -16.26 0.97 -15.16
CA VAL A 89 -15.34 1.51 -16.17
C VAL A 89 -14.01 1.86 -15.52
N SER A 90 -12.93 1.52 -16.22
CA SER A 90 -11.58 1.97 -15.85
C SER A 90 -11.03 2.84 -16.97
N GLU A 91 -10.48 3.98 -16.61
CA GLU A 91 -9.86 4.91 -17.57
C GLU A 91 -8.51 5.38 -17.03
N HIS A 92 -7.58 5.65 -17.93
CA HIS A 92 -6.31 6.24 -17.55
C HIS A 92 -6.50 7.71 -17.19
N LYS A 93 -5.91 8.15 -16.07
CA LYS A 93 -6.04 9.51 -15.55
C LYS A 93 -7.50 9.89 -15.26
N ALA A 94 -8.26 8.94 -14.76
CA ALA A 94 -9.65 9.16 -14.41
C ALA A 94 -9.81 10.24 -13.33
N ASP A 95 -8.80 10.45 -12.49
CA ASP A 95 -8.75 11.52 -11.50
C ASP A 95 -8.65 12.94 -12.11
N GLU A 96 -8.17 13.07 -13.35
CA GLU A 96 -8.18 14.34 -14.10
C GLU A 96 -9.54 14.61 -14.77
N ILE A 97 -10.37 13.57 -14.99
CA ILE A 97 -11.61 13.62 -15.76
C ILE A 97 -12.84 13.65 -14.83
N TYR A 98 -12.82 12.80 -13.80
CA TYR A 98 -13.97 12.58 -12.92
C TYR A 98 -13.72 13.13 -11.52
N PRO A 99 -14.50 14.15 -11.07
CA PRO A 99 -14.32 14.74 -9.74
C PRO A 99 -14.40 13.71 -8.59
N VAL A 100 -15.25 12.69 -8.72
CA VAL A 100 -15.40 11.63 -7.71
C VAL A 100 -14.11 10.81 -7.58
N VAL A 101 -13.41 10.53 -8.68
CA VAL A 101 -12.12 9.82 -8.68
C VAL A 101 -11.03 10.71 -8.11
N ALA A 102 -11.03 12.01 -8.45
CA ALA A 102 -10.12 12.98 -7.84
C ALA A 102 -10.30 13.04 -6.31
N MET A 103 -11.53 13.02 -5.82
CA MET A 103 -11.82 12.99 -4.37
C MET A 103 -11.28 11.70 -3.73
N ALA A 104 -11.51 10.55 -4.34
CA ALA A 104 -10.97 9.26 -3.87
C ALA A 104 -9.43 9.28 -3.82
N SER A 105 -8.78 9.86 -4.83
CA SER A 105 -7.32 10.04 -4.87
C SER A 105 -6.81 10.93 -3.74
N ILE A 106 -7.53 11.99 -3.40
CA ILE A 106 -7.19 12.87 -2.25
C ILE A 106 -7.28 12.09 -0.95
N LEU A 107 -8.37 11.34 -0.73
CA LEU A 107 -8.55 10.52 0.47
C LEU A 107 -7.43 9.48 0.63
N ALA A 108 -7.04 8.82 -0.45
CA ALA A 108 -5.94 7.86 -0.44
C ALA A 108 -4.60 8.52 -0.09
N LYS A 109 -4.34 9.73 -0.58
CA LYS A 109 -3.13 10.52 -0.26
C LYS A 109 -3.11 10.94 1.20
N GLU A 110 -4.22 11.44 1.73
CA GLU A 110 -4.35 11.82 3.14
C GLU A 110 -4.08 10.64 4.08
N GLU A 111 -4.65 9.46 3.77
CA GLU A 111 -4.43 8.25 4.56
C GLU A 111 -2.97 7.82 4.54
N ARG A 112 -2.34 7.88 3.36
CA ARG A 112 -0.92 7.59 3.20
C ARG A 112 -0.05 8.59 3.99
N ASP A 113 -0.33 9.88 3.90
CA ASP A 113 0.46 10.91 4.59
C ASP A 113 0.33 10.77 6.11
N ARG A 114 -0.86 10.39 6.61
CA ARG A 114 -1.07 10.04 8.02
C ARG A 114 -0.21 8.84 8.43
N ALA A 115 -0.14 7.79 7.61
CA ALA A 115 0.72 6.64 7.88
C ALA A 115 2.21 7.03 7.95
N MET A 116 2.67 7.98 7.11
CA MET A 116 4.04 8.49 7.17
C MET A 116 4.33 9.29 8.45
N VAL A 117 3.35 10.05 8.95
CA VAL A 117 3.47 10.74 10.25
C VAL A 117 3.57 9.71 11.39
N GLN A 118 2.69 8.72 11.42
CA GLN A 118 2.72 7.66 12.43
C GLN A 118 4.05 6.87 12.40
N MET A 119 4.56 6.59 11.21
CA MET A 119 5.87 5.97 11.03
C MET A 119 6.99 6.85 11.61
N SER A 120 6.95 8.15 11.38
CA SER A 120 7.91 9.09 11.94
C SER A 120 7.88 9.12 13.48
N GLU A 121 6.67 9.11 14.05
CA GLU A 121 6.47 9.07 15.50
C GLU A 121 7.00 7.76 16.10
N SER A 122 6.70 6.62 15.49
CA SER A 122 7.12 5.30 15.97
C SER A 122 8.65 5.13 15.96
N HIS A 123 9.33 5.73 15.00
CA HIS A 123 10.79 5.69 14.89
C HIS A 123 11.51 6.81 15.64
N GLY A 124 10.79 7.84 16.10
CA GLY A 124 11.37 9.01 16.77
C GLY A 124 12.20 9.91 15.85
N PHE A 125 11.98 9.84 14.52
CA PHE A 125 12.59 10.72 13.53
C PHE A 125 11.73 10.85 12.27
N ASN A 126 11.91 11.95 11.54
CA ASN A 126 11.17 12.22 10.31
C ASN A 126 11.57 11.23 9.20
N VAL A 127 10.62 10.46 8.70
CA VAL A 127 10.83 9.49 7.60
C VAL A 127 10.55 10.10 6.22
N GLY A 128 10.15 11.36 6.16
CA GLY A 128 9.82 12.08 4.93
C GLY A 128 8.50 11.64 4.32
N SER A 129 8.34 11.94 3.04
CA SER A 129 7.11 11.66 2.30
C SER A 129 6.95 10.21 1.82
N GLY A 130 7.98 9.37 1.98
CA GLY A 130 8.02 8.00 1.46
C GLY A 130 8.28 7.90 -0.05
N TYR A 131 8.43 9.00 -0.77
CA TYR A 131 8.81 8.97 -2.19
C TYR A 131 10.33 8.87 -2.38
N PRO A 132 10.81 8.08 -3.37
CA PRO A 132 12.24 7.95 -3.66
C PRO A 132 12.93 9.25 -4.08
N SER A 133 12.18 10.25 -4.52
CA SER A 133 12.68 11.58 -4.88
C SER A 133 12.96 12.46 -3.65
N ASP A 134 12.31 12.19 -2.53
CA ASP A 134 12.44 12.99 -1.31
C ASP A 134 13.79 12.71 -0.61
N PRO A 135 14.63 13.74 -0.40
CA PRO A 135 15.90 13.60 0.31
C PRO A 135 15.73 13.09 1.76
N THR A 136 14.68 13.53 2.45
CA THR A 136 14.36 13.09 3.82
C THR A 136 14.06 11.60 3.84
N THR A 137 13.26 11.11 2.90
CA THR A 137 12.96 9.68 2.75
C THR A 137 14.23 8.87 2.46
N LYS A 138 15.15 9.38 1.63
CA LYS A 138 16.43 8.70 1.38
C LYS A 138 17.29 8.59 2.64
N ALA A 139 17.38 9.67 3.43
CA ALA A 139 18.10 9.68 4.69
C ALA A 139 17.47 8.73 5.73
N ALA A 140 16.14 8.73 5.83
CA ALA A 140 15.39 7.81 6.66
C ALA A 140 15.60 6.35 6.25
N LEU A 141 15.52 6.02 4.97
CA LEU A 141 15.77 4.69 4.45
C LEU A 141 17.18 4.20 4.82
N HIS A 142 18.19 5.08 4.73
CA HIS A 142 19.54 4.78 5.17
C HIS A 142 19.56 4.34 6.64
N ARG A 143 18.86 5.07 7.50
CA ARG A 143 18.80 4.77 8.93
C ARG A 143 18.05 3.46 9.20
N LEU A 144 16.89 3.26 8.57
CA LEU A 144 16.04 2.08 8.76
C LEU A 144 16.71 0.79 8.25
N VAL A 145 17.38 0.85 7.09
CA VAL A 145 18.04 -0.31 6.48
C VAL A 145 19.33 -0.70 7.23
N LEU A 146 20.01 0.26 7.88
CA LEU A 146 21.24 0.01 8.61
C LEU A 146 21.02 -0.36 10.09
N GLN A 147 19.80 -0.31 10.60
CA GLN A 147 19.45 -0.83 11.92
C GLN A 147 19.64 -2.35 11.99
N ASN A 148 19.79 -2.87 13.20
CA ASN A 148 19.82 -4.31 13.41
C ASN A 148 18.40 -4.87 13.32
N GLY A 149 18.19 -5.76 12.34
CA GLY A 149 16.91 -6.42 12.11
C GLY A 149 16.19 -5.96 10.83
N ILE A 150 15.05 -6.59 10.57
CA ILE A 150 14.16 -6.27 9.46
C ILE A 150 13.10 -5.30 9.98
N ASP A 151 13.11 -4.09 9.46
CA ASP A 151 12.06 -3.13 9.73
C ASP A 151 10.80 -3.50 8.93
N GLU A 152 9.67 -3.69 9.61
CA GLU A 152 8.42 -4.12 8.99
C GLU A 152 7.77 -3.05 8.12
N GLN A 153 8.11 -1.79 8.32
CA GLN A 153 7.57 -0.66 7.57
C GLN A 153 8.38 -0.36 6.31
N VAL A 154 9.53 -1.03 6.09
CA VAL A 154 10.34 -0.92 4.88
C VAL A 154 9.88 -1.94 3.84
N ARG A 155 9.76 -1.50 2.59
CA ARG A 155 9.49 -2.36 1.42
C ARG A 155 10.81 -2.99 0.97
N TRP A 156 11.10 -4.20 1.42
CA TRP A 156 12.38 -4.87 1.19
C TRP A 156 12.58 -5.35 -0.25
N GLU A 157 11.49 -5.72 -0.92
CA GLU A 157 11.51 -6.16 -2.32
C GLU A 157 11.68 -5.00 -3.32
N TRP A 158 11.56 -3.76 -2.88
CA TRP A 158 11.66 -2.61 -3.78
C TRP A 158 13.09 -2.39 -4.28
N ALA A 159 13.21 -2.08 -5.60
CA ALA A 159 14.50 -1.87 -6.27
C ALA A 159 15.40 -0.82 -5.57
N THR A 160 14.80 0.25 -5.03
CA THR A 160 15.52 1.29 -4.29
C THR A 160 16.10 0.74 -3.00
N THR A 161 15.35 -0.02 -2.21
CA THR A 161 15.79 -0.64 -0.96
C THR A 161 16.88 -1.70 -1.24
N LYS A 162 16.66 -2.57 -2.23
CA LYS A 162 17.64 -3.58 -2.65
C LYS A 162 18.96 -2.97 -3.11
N ARG A 163 18.90 -1.92 -3.92
CA ARG A 163 20.11 -1.21 -4.38
C ARG A 163 20.85 -0.57 -3.21
N PHE A 164 20.10 0.08 -2.31
CA PHE A 164 20.68 0.71 -1.13
C PHE A 164 21.34 -0.32 -0.19
N TRP A 165 20.69 -1.47 0.04
CA TRP A 165 21.26 -2.56 0.82
C TRP A 165 22.58 -3.05 0.23
N LYS A 166 22.61 -3.35 -1.08
CA LYS A 166 23.81 -3.83 -1.78
C LYS A 166 24.98 -2.85 -1.71
N GLN A 167 24.71 -1.56 -1.65
CA GLN A 167 25.75 -0.52 -1.54
C GLN A 167 26.34 -0.39 -0.12
N ASN A 168 25.58 -0.69 0.92
CA ASN A 168 25.95 -0.37 2.29
C ASN A 168 26.10 -1.61 3.21
N ARG A 169 25.68 -2.78 2.78
CA ARG A 169 25.75 -4.02 3.53
C ARG A 169 26.37 -5.15 2.72
N ARG A 170 26.95 -6.12 3.40
CA ARG A 170 27.41 -7.39 2.80
C ARG A 170 26.36 -8.47 3.06
N GLY A 171 26.15 -9.30 2.04
CA GLY A 171 25.19 -10.42 2.12
C GLY A 171 23.89 -10.16 1.39
N ASP A 172 22.99 -11.13 1.50
CA ASP A 172 21.70 -11.09 0.83
C ASP A 172 20.76 -10.05 1.43
N VAL A 173 19.88 -9.51 0.59
CA VAL A 173 18.82 -8.62 1.04
C VAL A 173 17.90 -9.40 1.96
N PRO A 174 17.52 -8.86 3.14
CA PRO A 174 16.58 -9.52 4.03
C PRO A 174 15.26 -9.85 3.32
N VAL A 175 14.75 -11.05 3.57
CA VAL A 175 13.46 -11.51 3.06
C VAL A 175 12.52 -11.69 4.25
N ARG A 176 11.33 -11.06 4.20
CA ARG A 176 10.31 -11.24 5.23
C ARG A 176 9.96 -12.71 5.40
N GLY A 177 9.72 -13.14 6.64
CA GLY A 177 9.39 -14.52 6.95
C GLY A 177 10.56 -15.50 6.98
N ARG A 178 11.76 -15.13 6.51
CA ARG A 178 12.98 -15.89 6.76
C ARG A 178 13.69 -15.30 7.98
N LYS A 179 13.74 -16.07 9.08
CA LYS A 179 14.67 -15.75 10.18
C LYS A 179 16.05 -15.69 9.55
N SER A 180 16.74 -14.55 9.65
CA SER A 180 18.10 -14.44 9.15
C SER A 180 18.97 -15.49 9.87
N SER A 181 19.92 -16.08 9.18
CA SER A 181 20.87 -17.03 9.80
C SER A 181 21.65 -16.41 10.97
N VAL A 182 21.70 -15.09 11.05
CA VAL A 182 22.26 -14.32 12.17
C VAL A 182 21.33 -14.33 13.39
N GLN A 183 20.02 -14.22 13.20
CA GLN A 183 19.05 -14.32 14.31
C GLN A 183 18.97 -15.74 14.88
N GLN A 184 19.13 -16.77 14.06
CA GLN A 184 19.18 -18.15 14.54
C GLN A 184 20.42 -18.43 15.43
N ARG A 185 21.55 -17.79 15.18
CA ARG A 185 22.74 -17.94 16.05
C ARG A 185 22.59 -17.26 17.40
N LEU A 186 21.93 -16.11 17.46
CA LEU A 186 21.71 -15.37 18.72
C LEU A 186 20.75 -16.08 19.67
N PHE A 187 19.77 -16.83 19.14
CA PHE A 187 18.84 -17.61 19.97
C PHE A 187 19.43 -18.95 20.45
N HIS A 188 20.44 -19.51 19.78
CA HIS A 188 21.10 -20.73 20.20
C HIS A 188 22.24 -20.52 21.22
N GLU A 189 22.79 -19.31 21.33
CA GLU A 189 23.82 -19.00 22.32
C GLU A 189 23.26 -18.74 23.73
N ASP A 190 21.98 -18.37 23.86
CA ASP A 190 21.34 -18.11 25.16
C ASP A 190 20.79 -19.39 25.84
N GLU A 191 20.43 -20.43 25.06
CA GLU A 191 19.96 -21.71 25.66
C GLU A 191 21.08 -22.57 26.25
N SER A 192 22.35 -22.30 25.91
CA SER A 192 23.50 -23.03 26.45
C SER A 192 24.12 -22.44 27.73
N ARG A 193 23.55 -21.33 28.25
CA ARG A 193 24.02 -20.67 29.50
C ARG A 193 23.14 -20.92 30.73
N ILE A 194 22.10 -21.75 30.59
CA ILE A 194 21.23 -22.15 31.70
C ILE A 194 21.29 -23.68 31.81
N SER A 195 22.45 -24.16 32.24
CA SER A 195 22.63 -25.52 32.77
C SER A 195 23.70 -25.54 33.83
#